data_0d014e742ba1e5e0b370f3f27e477d54
#
_entry.id   0d014e742ba1e5e0b370f3f27e477d54
#
_cell.length_a   1.000
_cell.length_b   1.000
_cell.length_c   1.000
_cell.angle_alpha   90.00
_cell.angle_beta   90.00
_cell.angle_gamma   90.00
#
_symmetry.space_group_name_H-M   'P 1'
#
loop_
_entity.id
_entity.type
_entity.pdbx_description
1 polymer ?
#
loop_
_entity_poly.entity_id
_entity_poly.type
_entity_poly.pdbx_seq_one_letter_code
_entity_poly.pdbx_strand_id
1 'polypeptide(L)'
;MKPLSQVIFERRATSHFKPDPVPQEYLEAILQLAGQAPSGYNLQPWRFIVVREKENRLRLQKAAYNQEKIAEAPVIVIAFAIQDDWKNYIDATFQEAVRRGVGKPEMVPQIKEQAAHFLEKGIPQPLWLNRHTMIAVTTMMLAAEAYGFDTAPMEGFDPQAVKKEFGLPENAEVIALLAIGFAKEPDKPYGGRFALGEFVYNEQFGKPWDGNGAAKGPPGKDMAEKIKRRASEKLQPA
;
A
#
# COMPACT_ATOMS: atom_id res chain seq x y z
N MET A 1 8.45 0.01 -17.63
CA MET A 1 8.10 0.48 -16.27
C MET A 1 8.92 1.71 -15.91
N LYS A 2 8.32 2.67 -15.20
CA LYS A 2 9.02 3.85 -14.67
C LYS A 2 10.01 3.45 -13.56
N PRO A 3 11.18 4.10 -13.41
CA PRO A 3 12.04 3.93 -12.25
C PRO A 3 11.31 4.26 -10.93
N LEU A 4 11.61 3.55 -9.83
CA LEU A 4 10.90 3.71 -8.56
C LEU A 4 10.91 5.17 -8.04
N SER A 5 12.05 5.86 -8.16
CA SER A 5 12.14 7.27 -7.76
C SER A 5 11.17 8.15 -8.56
N GLN A 6 11.03 7.92 -9.85
CA GLN A 6 10.10 8.63 -10.71
C GLN A 6 8.65 8.33 -10.31
N VAL A 7 8.32 7.05 -10.10
CA VAL A 7 6.99 6.61 -9.61
C VAL A 7 6.59 7.36 -8.34
N ILE A 8 7.48 7.40 -7.34
CA ILE A 8 7.23 8.08 -6.07
C ILE A 8 6.99 9.59 -6.26
N PHE A 9 7.74 10.22 -7.15
CA PHE A 9 7.62 11.67 -7.40
C PHE A 9 6.42 12.04 -8.27
N GLU A 10 6.05 11.21 -9.24
CA GLU A 10 4.98 11.51 -10.18
C GLU A 10 3.60 11.15 -9.65
N ARG A 11 3.49 10.07 -8.86
CA ARG A 11 2.19 9.61 -8.34
C ARG A 11 1.41 10.73 -7.63
N ARG A 12 0.16 10.89 -8.03
CA ARG A 12 -0.82 11.83 -7.43
C ARG A 12 -2.08 11.07 -7.03
N ALA A 13 -2.88 11.70 -6.16
CA ALA A 13 -4.24 11.26 -5.90
C ALA A 13 -5.15 11.85 -6.98
N THR A 14 -5.57 11.02 -7.92
CA THR A 14 -6.41 11.40 -9.06
C THR A 14 -7.81 11.73 -8.62
N SER A 15 -8.38 12.80 -9.15
CA SER A 15 -9.73 13.26 -8.79
C SER A 15 -10.81 12.65 -9.66
N HIS A 16 -10.55 12.49 -10.97
CA HIS A 16 -11.51 12.02 -11.96
C HIS A 16 -10.86 11.00 -12.88
N PHE A 17 -11.59 9.94 -13.19
CA PHE A 17 -11.10 8.82 -13.97
C PHE A 17 -11.81 8.69 -15.32
N LYS A 18 -11.06 8.21 -16.33
CA LYS A 18 -11.63 7.73 -17.58
C LYS A 18 -12.29 6.37 -17.35
N PRO A 19 -13.32 6.02 -18.17
CA PRO A 19 -13.98 4.71 -18.05
C PRO A 19 -13.17 3.54 -18.66
N ASP A 20 -12.00 3.82 -19.23
CA ASP A 20 -11.14 2.83 -19.89
C ASP A 20 -10.78 1.71 -18.93
N PRO A 21 -10.97 0.45 -19.31
CA PRO A 21 -10.75 -0.69 -18.41
C PRO A 21 -9.25 -0.86 -18.09
N VAL A 22 -8.97 -1.31 -16.87
CA VAL A 22 -7.64 -1.83 -16.49
C VAL A 22 -7.57 -3.28 -16.98
N PRO A 23 -6.64 -3.64 -17.90
CA PRO A 23 -6.50 -5.01 -18.36
C PRO A 23 -6.20 -5.99 -17.22
N GLN A 24 -6.73 -7.20 -17.31
CA GLN A 24 -6.67 -8.18 -16.23
C GLN A 24 -5.22 -8.52 -15.82
N GLU A 25 -4.33 -8.69 -16.77
CA GLU A 25 -2.93 -9.01 -16.53
C GLU A 25 -2.19 -7.94 -15.71
N TYR A 26 -2.49 -6.66 -15.95
CA TYR A 26 -1.90 -5.56 -15.15
C TYR A 26 -2.50 -5.50 -13.76
N LEU A 27 -3.81 -5.70 -13.62
CA LEU A 27 -4.47 -5.73 -12.33
C LEU A 27 -3.92 -6.86 -11.45
N GLU A 28 -3.76 -8.05 -12.01
CA GLU A 28 -3.16 -9.19 -11.32
C GLU A 28 -1.71 -8.93 -10.92
N ALA A 29 -0.90 -8.36 -11.82
CA ALA A 29 0.47 -7.99 -11.51
C ALA A 29 0.57 -6.95 -10.38
N ILE A 30 -0.32 -5.94 -10.37
CA ILE A 30 -0.40 -4.93 -9.32
C ILE A 30 -0.76 -5.58 -7.97
N LEU A 31 -1.74 -6.48 -7.94
CA LEU A 31 -2.17 -7.18 -6.73
C LEU A 31 -1.07 -8.13 -6.21
N GLN A 32 -0.36 -8.85 -7.11
CA GLN A 32 0.77 -9.69 -6.74
C GLN A 32 1.91 -8.88 -6.12
N LEU A 33 2.24 -7.71 -6.69
CA LEU A 33 3.25 -6.81 -6.14
C LEU A 33 2.81 -6.24 -4.78
N ALA A 34 1.55 -5.90 -4.60
CA ALA A 34 1.02 -5.49 -3.30
C ALA A 34 1.19 -6.58 -2.24
N GLY A 35 1.03 -7.84 -2.61
CA GLY A 35 1.26 -9.00 -1.76
C GLY A 35 2.71 -9.18 -1.31
N GLN A 36 3.70 -8.54 -1.96
CA GLN A 36 5.12 -8.56 -1.56
C GLN A 36 5.43 -7.55 -0.43
N ALA A 37 4.45 -6.81 0.05
CA ALA A 37 4.63 -5.88 1.17
C ALA A 37 5.14 -6.60 2.43
N PRO A 38 6.01 -5.98 3.24
CA PRO A 38 6.44 -6.57 4.50
C PRO A 38 5.33 -6.51 5.56
N SER A 39 5.32 -7.49 6.46
CA SER A 39 4.47 -7.48 7.64
C SER A 39 5.15 -8.11 8.85
N GLY A 40 4.73 -7.74 10.06
CA GLY A 40 5.23 -8.35 11.28
C GLY A 40 5.03 -9.87 11.23
N TYR A 41 6.09 -10.61 11.54
CA TYR A 41 6.11 -12.09 11.47
C TYR A 41 5.71 -12.67 10.11
N ASN A 42 5.73 -11.86 9.04
CA ASN A 42 5.24 -12.22 7.71
C ASN A 42 3.78 -12.70 7.68
N LEU A 43 2.94 -12.19 8.57
CA LEU A 43 1.55 -12.64 8.71
C LEU A 43 0.58 -12.09 7.65
N GLN A 44 0.98 -11.12 6.84
CA GLN A 44 0.25 -10.66 5.65
C GLN A 44 -1.26 -10.48 5.89
N PRO A 45 -1.67 -9.59 6.83
CA PRO A 45 -3.05 -9.53 7.31
C PRO A 45 -4.04 -8.94 6.30
N TRP A 46 -3.55 -8.31 5.25
CA TRP A 46 -4.37 -7.63 4.25
C TRP A 46 -5.25 -8.60 3.46
N ARG A 47 -6.46 -8.15 3.17
CA ARG A 47 -7.42 -8.77 2.27
C ARG A 47 -7.93 -7.70 1.32
N PHE A 48 -8.26 -8.08 0.09
CA PHE A 48 -8.71 -7.16 -0.94
C PHE A 48 -9.97 -7.68 -1.61
N ILE A 49 -10.99 -6.81 -1.74
CA ILE A 49 -12.10 -7.04 -2.66
C ILE A 49 -11.89 -6.13 -3.87
N VAL A 50 -11.88 -6.70 -5.05
CA VAL A 50 -11.76 -5.96 -6.31
C VAL A 50 -13.17 -5.73 -6.86
N VAL A 51 -13.59 -4.47 -6.91
CA VAL A 51 -14.90 -4.04 -7.37
C VAL A 51 -14.78 -3.47 -8.77
N ARG A 52 -15.32 -4.16 -9.77
CA ARG A 52 -15.26 -3.79 -11.21
C ARG A 52 -16.63 -3.52 -11.79
N GLU A 53 -17.65 -4.23 -11.33
CA GLU A 53 -19.00 -4.07 -11.83
C GLU A 53 -19.56 -2.69 -11.48
N LYS A 54 -20.15 -2.02 -12.47
CA LYS A 54 -20.67 -0.64 -12.31
C LYS A 54 -21.69 -0.56 -11.17
N GLU A 55 -22.58 -1.53 -11.07
CA GLU A 55 -23.60 -1.57 -10.03
C GLU A 55 -22.98 -1.62 -8.62
N ASN A 56 -21.98 -2.48 -8.44
CA ASN A 56 -21.26 -2.60 -7.17
C ASN A 56 -20.45 -1.32 -6.85
N ARG A 57 -19.85 -0.67 -7.84
CA ARG A 57 -19.20 0.63 -7.62
C ARG A 57 -20.20 1.71 -7.19
N LEU A 58 -21.40 1.74 -7.76
CA LEU A 58 -22.45 2.68 -7.34
C LEU A 58 -22.97 2.38 -5.92
N ARG A 59 -23.02 1.10 -5.51
CA ARG A 59 -23.32 0.74 -4.12
C ARG A 59 -22.21 1.21 -3.18
N LEU A 60 -20.96 0.97 -3.54
CA LEU A 60 -19.81 1.43 -2.77
C LEU A 60 -19.74 2.96 -2.69
N GLN A 61 -20.06 3.66 -3.76
CA GLN A 61 -20.12 5.13 -3.80
C GLN A 61 -21.05 5.69 -2.72
N LYS A 62 -22.24 5.09 -2.55
CA LYS A 62 -23.20 5.49 -1.50
C LYS A 62 -22.60 5.32 -0.10
N ALA A 63 -21.91 4.20 0.15
CA ALA A 63 -21.22 3.95 1.41
C ALA A 63 -19.99 4.85 1.62
N ALA A 64 -19.51 5.52 0.58
CA ALA A 64 -18.34 6.39 0.60
C ALA A 64 -18.69 7.86 0.30
N TYR A 65 -19.77 8.35 0.89
CA TYR A 65 -20.22 9.75 0.87
C TYR A 65 -20.36 10.32 -0.55
N ASN A 66 -20.79 9.50 -1.51
CA ASN A 66 -21.02 9.84 -2.91
C ASN A 66 -19.79 10.40 -3.65
N GLN A 67 -18.58 9.98 -3.29
CA GLN A 67 -17.38 10.39 -4.03
C GLN A 67 -17.44 9.93 -5.49
N GLU A 68 -17.41 10.88 -6.45
CA GLU A 68 -17.58 10.61 -7.88
C GLU A 68 -16.54 9.65 -8.44
N LYS A 69 -15.28 9.76 -7.99
CA LYS A 69 -14.17 8.91 -8.43
C LYS A 69 -14.42 7.40 -8.23
N ILE A 70 -15.31 7.01 -7.30
CA ILE A 70 -15.67 5.59 -7.08
C ILE A 70 -16.54 5.07 -8.22
N ALA A 71 -17.47 5.88 -8.71
CA ALA A 71 -18.31 5.52 -9.86
C ALA A 71 -17.53 5.59 -11.18
N GLU A 72 -16.63 6.56 -11.31
CA GLU A 72 -15.86 6.81 -12.53
C GLU A 72 -14.75 5.78 -12.76
N ALA A 73 -13.94 5.48 -11.74
CA ALA A 73 -12.80 4.57 -11.89
C ALA A 73 -13.26 3.16 -12.30
N PRO A 74 -12.55 2.53 -13.26
CA PRO A 74 -12.91 1.18 -13.72
C PRO A 74 -12.71 0.11 -12.65
N VAL A 75 -11.83 0.34 -11.68
CA VAL A 75 -11.53 -0.57 -10.58
C VAL A 75 -11.48 0.18 -9.26
N ILE A 76 -12.16 -0.36 -8.25
CA ILE A 76 -11.97 0.03 -6.85
C ILE A 76 -11.53 -1.20 -6.07
N VAL A 77 -10.48 -1.05 -5.27
CA VAL A 77 -10.03 -2.07 -4.32
C VAL A 77 -10.47 -1.65 -2.92
N ILE A 78 -11.24 -2.50 -2.24
CA ILE A 78 -11.55 -2.39 -0.81
C ILE A 78 -10.43 -3.11 -0.07
N ALA A 79 -9.61 -2.38 0.66
CA ALA A 79 -8.55 -2.92 1.49
C ALA A 79 -9.04 -3.09 2.93
N PHE A 80 -8.99 -4.31 3.45
CA PHE A 80 -9.45 -4.64 4.79
C PHE A 80 -8.58 -5.73 5.42
N ALA A 81 -8.73 -5.93 6.71
CA ALA A 81 -8.15 -7.03 7.45
C ALA A 81 -9.19 -7.55 8.47
N ILE A 82 -8.98 -8.76 8.98
CA ILE A 82 -9.92 -9.40 9.91
C ILE A 82 -9.20 -9.63 11.24
N GLN A 83 -9.79 -9.16 12.33
CA GLN A 83 -9.26 -9.40 13.67
C GLN A 83 -9.23 -10.90 13.96
N ASP A 84 -8.17 -11.36 14.60
CA ASP A 84 -7.91 -12.75 14.95
C ASP A 84 -7.73 -13.74 13.79
N ASP A 85 -7.87 -13.31 12.52
CA ASP A 85 -7.70 -14.18 11.36
C ASP A 85 -6.29 -14.79 11.27
N TRP A 86 -5.28 -14.13 11.81
CA TRP A 86 -3.92 -14.63 11.89
C TRP A 86 -3.81 -16.00 12.58
N LYS A 87 -4.74 -16.31 13.49
CA LYS A 87 -4.80 -17.61 14.20
C LYS A 87 -5.06 -18.76 13.23
N ASN A 88 -5.73 -18.49 12.12
CA ASN A 88 -6.08 -19.49 11.11
C ASN A 88 -4.92 -19.86 10.19
N TYR A 89 -3.93 -18.97 10.01
CA TYR A 89 -2.85 -19.19 9.03
C TYR A 89 -1.42 -19.04 9.58
N ILE A 90 -1.26 -18.76 10.88
CA ILE A 90 0.06 -18.61 11.50
C ILE A 90 0.93 -19.86 11.31
N ASP A 91 0.35 -21.06 11.47
CA ASP A 91 1.06 -22.30 11.29
C ASP A 91 1.56 -22.49 9.85
N ALA A 92 0.68 -22.26 8.87
CA ALA A 92 1.03 -22.34 7.46
C ALA A 92 2.13 -21.34 7.09
N THR A 93 2.08 -20.13 7.66
CA THR A 93 3.09 -19.08 7.42
C THR A 93 4.48 -19.53 7.89
N PHE A 94 4.57 -20.08 9.09
CA PHE A 94 5.88 -20.53 9.60
C PHE A 94 6.37 -21.82 8.96
N GLN A 95 5.48 -22.75 8.62
CA GLN A 95 5.85 -23.95 7.85
C GLN A 95 6.41 -23.57 6.47
N GLU A 96 5.81 -22.59 5.79
CA GLU A 96 6.31 -22.10 4.51
C GLU A 96 7.67 -21.42 4.66
N ALA A 97 7.90 -20.64 5.72
CA ALA A 97 9.21 -20.07 6.02
C ALA A 97 10.30 -21.13 6.18
N VAL A 98 9.99 -22.22 6.90
CA VAL A 98 10.90 -23.37 7.06
C VAL A 98 11.15 -24.05 5.71
N ARG A 99 10.11 -24.31 4.93
CA ARG A 99 10.21 -24.92 3.60
C ARG A 99 11.11 -24.11 2.66
N ARG A 100 11.10 -22.78 2.77
CA ARG A 100 11.97 -21.88 2.02
C ARG A 100 13.37 -21.67 2.61
N GLY A 101 13.70 -22.34 3.70
CA GLY A 101 15.01 -22.21 4.36
C GLY A 101 15.21 -20.89 5.11
N VAL A 102 14.15 -20.10 5.34
CA VAL A 102 14.22 -18.82 6.08
C VAL A 102 14.19 -19.03 7.58
N GLY A 103 13.54 -20.11 8.06
CA GLY A 103 13.39 -20.43 9.47
C GLY A 103 13.94 -21.84 9.81
N LYS A 104 14.32 -22.02 11.07
CA LYS A 104 14.71 -23.33 11.61
C LYS A 104 13.50 -23.99 12.26
N PRO A 105 13.19 -25.27 11.96
CA PRO A 105 12.02 -25.97 12.50
C PRO A 105 11.92 -25.89 14.03
N GLU A 106 13.04 -26.04 14.74
CA GLU A 106 13.11 -26.00 16.18
C GLU A 106 12.74 -24.64 16.80
N MET A 107 12.85 -23.55 16.04
CA MET A 107 12.52 -22.19 16.50
C MET A 107 11.04 -21.83 16.31
N VAL A 108 10.32 -22.56 15.47
CA VAL A 108 8.93 -22.25 15.10
C VAL A 108 8.01 -22.15 16.32
N PRO A 109 8.01 -23.08 17.30
CA PRO A 109 7.13 -22.98 18.47
C PRO A 109 7.34 -21.69 19.25
N GLN A 110 8.61 -21.33 19.53
CA GLN A 110 8.96 -20.11 20.28
C GLN A 110 8.54 -18.83 19.54
N ILE A 111 8.82 -18.75 18.23
CA ILE A 111 8.47 -17.58 17.43
C ILE A 111 6.94 -17.42 17.32
N LYS A 112 6.23 -18.54 17.20
CA LYS A 112 4.78 -18.57 17.17
C LYS A 112 4.18 -18.05 18.48
N GLU A 113 4.69 -18.51 19.62
CA GLU A 113 4.26 -18.02 20.94
C GLU A 113 4.52 -16.53 21.11
N GLN A 114 5.69 -16.05 20.71
CA GLN A 114 6.03 -14.63 20.73
C GLN A 114 5.09 -13.80 19.86
N ALA A 115 4.80 -14.26 18.64
CA ALA A 115 3.88 -13.59 17.73
C ALA A 115 2.45 -13.54 18.29
N ALA A 116 1.95 -14.64 18.84
CA ALA A 116 0.65 -14.72 19.48
C ALA A 116 0.57 -13.78 20.69
N HIS A 117 1.55 -13.81 21.57
CA HIS A 117 1.61 -12.92 22.73
C HIS A 117 1.62 -11.43 22.31
N PHE A 118 2.41 -11.08 21.31
CA PHE A 118 2.48 -9.71 20.80
C PHE A 118 1.15 -9.25 20.22
N LEU A 119 0.48 -10.09 19.43
CA LEU A 119 -0.79 -9.73 18.79
C LEU A 119 -1.98 -9.71 19.77
N GLU A 120 -1.92 -10.49 20.83
CA GLU A 120 -2.99 -10.54 21.84
C GLU A 120 -2.83 -9.47 22.93
N LYS A 121 -1.60 -9.15 23.32
CA LYS A 121 -1.32 -8.30 24.49
C LYS A 121 -0.36 -7.15 24.23
N GLY A 122 0.46 -7.23 23.19
CA GLY A 122 1.53 -6.26 22.94
C GLY A 122 1.07 -5.03 22.14
N ILE A 123 0.01 -5.15 21.33
CA ILE A 123 -0.50 -4.09 20.50
C ILE A 123 -2.00 -4.23 20.25
N PRO A 124 -2.78 -3.13 20.22
CA PRO A 124 -4.16 -3.19 19.75
C PRO A 124 -4.24 -3.72 18.32
N GLN A 125 -4.96 -4.81 18.10
CA GLN A 125 -5.04 -5.46 16.78
C GLN A 125 -5.48 -4.51 15.66
N PRO A 126 -6.52 -3.66 15.81
CA PRO A 126 -6.92 -2.73 14.74
C PRO A 126 -5.77 -1.84 14.29
N LEU A 127 -4.94 -1.38 15.23
CA LEU A 127 -3.76 -0.56 14.91
C LEU A 127 -2.70 -1.33 14.13
N TRP A 128 -2.44 -2.58 14.51
CA TRP A 128 -1.49 -3.44 13.81
C TRP A 128 -1.97 -3.78 12.40
N LEU A 129 -3.25 -4.15 12.26
CA LEU A 129 -3.89 -4.48 11.00
C LEU A 129 -3.86 -3.29 10.03
N ASN A 130 -4.22 -2.09 10.52
CA ASN A 130 -4.18 -0.86 9.74
C ASN A 130 -2.78 -0.58 9.20
N ARG A 131 -1.75 -0.57 10.06
CA ARG A 131 -0.36 -0.29 9.67
C ARG A 131 0.10 -1.21 8.53
N HIS A 132 -0.09 -2.52 8.68
CA HIS A 132 0.42 -3.50 7.72
C HIS A 132 -0.38 -3.51 6.41
N THR A 133 -1.70 -3.34 6.49
CA THR A 133 -2.53 -3.23 5.29
C THR A 133 -2.20 -1.97 4.49
N MET A 134 -1.92 -0.84 5.16
CA MET A 134 -1.53 0.39 4.47
C MET A 134 -0.16 0.29 3.80
N ILE A 135 0.78 -0.55 4.30
CA ILE A 135 2.02 -0.85 3.59
C ILE A 135 1.71 -1.56 2.25
N ALA A 136 0.80 -2.54 2.26
CA ALA A 136 0.39 -3.23 1.04
C ALA A 136 -0.37 -2.32 0.08
N VAL A 137 -1.27 -1.45 0.57
CA VAL A 137 -1.96 -0.43 -0.25
C VAL A 137 -0.96 0.55 -0.86
N THR A 138 0.04 1.00 -0.10
CA THR A 138 1.10 1.88 -0.62
C THR A 138 1.89 1.18 -1.73
N THR A 139 2.27 -0.08 -1.53
CA THR A 139 2.95 -0.89 -2.55
C THR A 139 2.08 -1.03 -3.80
N MET A 140 0.76 -1.25 -3.64
CA MET A 140 -0.21 -1.31 -4.74
C MET A 140 -0.26 0.00 -5.54
N MET A 141 -0.29 1.15 -4.86
CA MET A 141 -0.27 2.46 -5.53
C MET A 141 1.00 2.67 -6.36
N LEU A 142 2.17 2.31 -5.81
CA LEU A 142 3.44 2.43 -6.51
C LEU A 142 3.53 1.47 -7.71
N ALA A 143 3.02 0.24 -7.56
CA ALA A 143 2.94 -0.72 -8.63
C ALA A 143 2.03 -0.25 -9.78
N ALA A 144 0.84 0.28 -9.45
CA ALA A 144 -0.07 0.86 -10.42
C ALA A 144 0.58 1.99 -11.23
N GLU A 145 1.19 2.96 -10.56
CA GLU A 145 1.92 4.07 -11.19
C GLU A 145 3.07 3.58 -12.07
N ALA A 146 3.81 2.55 -11.63
CA ALA A 146 4.91 1.97 -12.42
C ALA A 146 4.42 1.37 -13.74
N TYR A 147 3.19 0.85 -13.78
CA TYR A 147 2.53 0.35 -14.99
C TYR A 147 1.77 1.43 -15.77
N GLY A 148 1.75 2.68 -15.29
CA GLY A 148 1.11 3.80 -15.98
C GLY A 148 -0.38 3.97 -15.63
N PHE A 149 -0.84 3.40 -14.53
CA PHE A 149 -2.19 3.63 -14.00
C PHE A 149 -2.17 4.65 -12.87
N ASP A 150 -3.16 5.51 -12.87
CA ASP A 150 -3.39 6.49 -11.82
C ASP A 150 -4.18 5.88 -10.68
N THR A 151 -3.99 6.43 -9.47
CA THR A 151 -4.66 5.94 -8.27
C THR A 151 -5.20 7.06 -7.39
N ALA A 152 -6.23 6.73 -6.59
CA ALA A 152 -6.73 7.61 -5.55
C ALA A 152 -7.05 6.80 -4.28
N PRO A 153 -6.23 6.88 -3.23
CA PRO A 153 -6.56 6.33 -1.92
C PRO A 153 -7.63 7.17 -1.24
N MET A 154 -8.56 6.52 -0.55
CA MET A 154 -9.69 7.17 0.14
C MET A 154 -9.89 6.52 1.52
N GLU A 155 -10.09 7.37 2.52
CA GLU A 155 -10.48 6.99 3.89
C GLU A 155 -11.87 7.55 4.25
N GLY A 156 -12.46 8.37 3.36
CA GLY A 156 -13.79 8.95 3.53
C GLY A 156 -14.89 7.97 3.13
N PHE A 157 -15.26 7.06 4.01
CA PHE A 157 -16.37 6.11 3.83
C PHE A 157 -16.96 5.71 5.20
N ASP A 158 -18.15 5.12 5.19
CA ASP A 158 -18.76 4.48 6.34
C ASP A 158 -18.35 2.99 6.36
N PRO A 159 -17.49 2.57 7.32
CA PRO A 159 -17.02 1.18 7.39
C PRO A 159 -18.15 0.16 7.57
N GLN A 160 -19.19 0.50 8.32
CA GLN A 160 -20.32 -0.40 8.56
C GLN A 160 -21.17 -0.58 7.30
N ALA A 161 -21.39 0.51 6.56
CA ALA A 161 -22.07 0.43 5.28
C ALA A 161 -21.28 -0.43 4.28
N VAL A 162 -19.94 -0.26 4.20
CA VAL A 162 -19.07 -1.08 3.33
C VAL A 162 -19.14 -2.56 3.75
N LYS A 163 -19.04 -2.87 5.05
CA LYS A 163 -19.15 -4.25 5.54
C LYS A 163 -20.45 -4.89 5.11
N LYS A 164 -21.57 -4.21 5.34
CA LYS A 164 -22.90 -4.69 4.99
C LYS A 164 -23.05 -4.92 3.48
N GLU A 165 -22.62 -3.96 2.67
CA GLU A 165 -22.79 -4.02 1.22
C GLU A 165 -21.95 -5.11 0.55
N PHE A 166 -20.78 -5.43 1.11
CA PHE A 166 -19.83 -6.39 0.54
C PHE A 166 -19.69 -7.69 1.34
N GLY A 167 -20.55 -7.91 2.34
CA GLY A 167 -20.59 -9.16 3.10
C GLY A 167 -19.36 -9.43 3.96
N LEU A 168 -18.68 -8.38 4.45
CA LEU A 168 -17.55 -8.56 5.32
C LEU A 168 -18.00 -8.95 6.73
N PRO A 169 -17.21 -9.78 7.44
CA PRO A 169 -17.53 -10.15 8.81
C PRO A 169 -17.47 -8.94 9.76
N GLU A 170 -18.17 -9.03 10.89
CA GLU A 170 -18.28 -7.93 11.85
C GLU A 170 -16.93 -7.49 12.40
N ASN A 171 -16.01 -8.45 12.63
CA ASN A 171 -14.65 -8.20 13.10
C ASN A 171 -13.66 -7.80 11.97
N ALA A 172 -14.15 -7.46 10.77
CA ALA A 172 -13.31 -6.87 9.73
C ALA A 172 -13.05 -5.39 10.01
N GLU A 173 -11.83 -4.96 9.75
CA GLU A 173 -11.40 -3.57 9.72
C GLU A 173 -11.30 -3.13 8.26
N VAL A 174 -12.22 -2.28 7.79
CA VAL A 174 -12.11 -1.65 6.46
C VAL A 174 -11.15 -0.47 6.58
N ILE A 175 -10.04 -0.54 5.87
CA ILE A 175 -8.89 0.35 6.11
C ILE A 175 -8.82 1.46 5.06
N ALA A 176 -8.97 1.12 3.80
CA ALA A 176 -8.94 2.10 2.72
C ALA A 176 -9.70 1.59 1.49
N LEU A 177 -10.17 2.52 0.68
CA LEU A 177 -10.58 2.27 -0.69
C LEU A 177 -9.51 2.81 -1.62
N LEU A 178 -9.19 2.08 -2.68
CA LEU A 178 -8.22 2.52 -3.70
C LEU A 178 -8.86 2.46 -5.08
N ALA A 179 -9.04 3.62 -5.70
CA ALA A 179 -9.41 3.71 -7.11
C ALA A 179 -8.16 3.49 -7.97
N ILE A 180 -8.31 2.72 -9.06
CA ILE A 180 -7.26 2.44 -10.05
C ILE A 180 -7.85 2.62 -11.44
N GLY A 181 -7.15 3.36 -12.32
CA GLY A 181 -7.58 3.61 -13.69
C GLY A 181 -6.67 4.61 -14.38
N PHE A 182 -7.21 5.37 -15.31
CA PHE A 182 -6.51 6.46 -16.00
C PHE A 182 -7.13 7.81 -15.63
N ALA A 183 -6.31 8.80 -15.33
CA ALA A 183 -6.79 10.16 -15.07
C ALA A 183 -7.56 10.72 -16.27
N LYS A 184 -8.69 11.37 -16.02
CA LYS A 184 -9.49 12.04 -17.04
C LYS A 184 -8.83 13.31 -17.53
N GLU A 185 -8.22 14.04 -16.62
CA GLU A 185 -7.51 15.30 -16.85
C GLU A 185 -6.04 15.11 -16.43
N PRO A 186 -5.14 15.97 -16.89
CA PRO A 186 -3.78 15.99 -16.37
C PRO A 186 -3.78 16.04 -14.84
N ASP A 187 -2.83 15.35 -14.23
CA ASP A 187 -2.66 15.35 -12.78
C ASP A 187 -2.59 16.76 -12.21
N LYS A 188 -3.07 16.89 -10.98
CA LYS A 188 -2.93 18.13 -10.23
C LYS A 188 -1.47 18.56 -10.18
N PRO A 189 -1.17 19.87 -10.21
CA PRO A 189 0.17 20.36 -9.96
C PRO A 189 0.75 19.77 -8.68
N TYR A 190 2.05 19.59 -8.65
CA TYR A 190 2.73 19.11 -7.46
C TYR A 190 2.49 20.04 -6.27
N GLY A 191 1.75 19.56 -5.28
CA GLY A 191 1.37 20.34 -4.09
C GLY A 191 2.51 20.55 -3.08
N GLY A 192 3.73 20.10 -3.39
CA GLY A 192 4.88 20.22 -2.49
C GLY A 192 4.93 19.14 -1.40
N ARG A 193 6.02 19.18 -0.68
CA ARG A 193 6.26 18.45 0.57
C ARG A 193 7.10 19.33 1.48
N PHE A 194 7.03 19.07 2.76
CA PHE A 194 7.88 19.76 3.74
C PHE A 194 9.36 19.52 3.46
N ALA A 195 10.20 20.44 3.86
CA ALA A 195 11.66 20.27 3.82
C ALA A 195 12.08 19.17 4.82
N LEU A 196 13.19 18.48 4.54
CA LEU A 196 13.62 17.37 5.41
C LEU A 196 13.75 17.77 6.88
N GLY A 197 14.29 18.95 7.19
CA GLY A 197 14.44 19.43 8.56
C GLY A 197 13.15 19.71 9.31
N GLU A 198 11.99 19.70 8.63
CA GLU A 198 10.69 19.89 9.27
C GLU A 198 10.10 18.58 9.82
N PHE A 199 10.55 17.41 9.32
CA PHE A 199 10.02 16.11 9.72
C PHE A 199 11.09 15.04 9.96
N VAL A 200 12.36 15.35 9.74
CA VAL A 200 13.49 14.47 10.04
C VAL A 200 14.35 15.12 11.10
N TYR A 201 14.71 14.36 12.11
CA TYR A 201 15.53 14.80 13.24
C TYR A 201 16.81 13.98 13.31
N ASN A 202 17.88 14.61 13.76
CA ASN A 202 19.21 14.00 13.93
C ASN A 202 19.31 13.48 15.37
N GLU A 203 19.29 12.17 15.56
CA GLU A 203 19.42 11.42 16.82
C GLU A 203 18.30 11.70 17.86
N GLN A 204 17.77 12.93 17.95
CA GLN A 204 16.78 13.33 18.95
C GLN A 204 15.72 14.23 18.35
N PHE A 205 14.48 14.10 18.85
CA PHE A 205 13.41 15.04 18.53
C PHE A 205 13.81 16.47 18.92
N GLY A 206 13.50 17.43 18.04
CA GLY A 206 13.86 18.83 18.23
C GLY A 206 15.27 19.22 17.74
N LYS A 207 16.05 18.27 17.19
CA LYS A 207 17.29 18.53 16.46
C LYS A 207 17.06 18.29 14.96
N PRO A 208 16.62 19.29 14.19
CA PRO A 208 16.30 19.09 12.78
C PRO A 208 17.48 18.52 12.00
N TRP A 209 17.17 17.72 10.97
CA TRP A 209 18.18 17.26 10.02
C TRP A 209 18.81 18.44 9.30
N ASP A 210 20.12 18.62 9.45
CA ASP A 210 20.91 19.73 8.91
C ASP A 210 21.52 19.45 7.53
N GLY A 211 21.16 18.33 6.93
CA GLY A 211 21.55 18.02 5.55
C GLY A 211 21.06 19.11 4.60
N ASN A 212 21.95 19.72 3.85
CA ASN A 212 21.75 20.81 2.88
C ASN A 212 20.77 20.42 1.75
N GLY A 213 19.49 20.28 2.05
CA GLY A 213 18.49 19.89 1.06
C GLY A 213 17.09 20.29 1.44
N ALA A 214 16.73 21.56 1.21
CA ALA A 214 15.33 21.83 0.93
C ALA A 214 14.91 20.94 -0.23
N ALA A 215 13.84 20.15 -0.08
CA ALA A 215 13.27 19.37 -1.18
C ALA A 215 12.73 20.34 -2.23
N LYS A 216 13.58 20.81 -3.10
CA LYS A 216 13.21 21.60 -4.27
C LYS A 216 12.65 20.65 -5.32
N GLY A 217 11.43 20.17 -5.12
CA GLY A 217 10.78 19.32 -6.10
C GLY A 217 11.41 17.92 -6.28
N PRO A 218 11.03 17.17 -7.31
CA PRO A 218 11.66 15.90 -7.65
C PRO A 218 13.18 16.10 -7.80
N PRO A 219 14.02 15.14 -7.39
CA PRO A 219 15.47 15.24 -7.57
C PRO A 219 15.72 15.60 -9.02
N GLY A 220 16.41 16.72 -9.23
CA GLY A 220 16.72 17.23 -10.56
C GLY A 220 17.42 16.16 -11.40
N LYS A 221 17.48 16.36 -12.71
CA LYS A 221 18.17 15.46 -13.65
C LYS A 221 19.55 15.03 -13.15
N ASP A 222 20.26 15.91 -12.46
CA ASP A 222 21.57 15.66 -11.86
C ASP A 222 21.59 14.56 -10.79
N MET A 223 20.52 14.41 -10.00
CA MET A 223 20.42 13.34 -9.01
C MET A 223 20.14 11.99 -9.69
N ALA A 224 19.32 11.98 -10.71
CA ALA A 224 19.04 10.78 -11.50
C ALA A 224 20.32 10.30 -12.24
N GLU A 225 21.12 11.22 -12.75
CA GLU A 225 22.42 10.92 -13.37
C GLU A 225 23.45 10.41 -12.37
N LYS A 226 23.55 11.03 -11.18
CA LYS A 226 24.41 10.55 -10.08
C LYS A 226 24.01 9.15 -9.61
N ILE A 227 22.72 8.86 -9.52
CA ILE A 227 22.21 7.53 -9.16
C ILE A 227 22.56 6.51 -10.25
N LYS A 228 22.35 6.84 -11.54
CA LYS A 228 22.72 5.98 -12.67
C LYS A 228 24.23 5.69 -12.69
N ARG A 229 25.07 6.70 -12.45
CA ARG A 229 26.51 6.55 -12.40
C ARG A 229 26.96 5.62 -11.26
N ARG A 230 26.41 5.77 -10.05
CA ARG A 230 26.69 4.88 -8.90
C ARG A 230 26.21 3.45 -9.14
N ALA A 231 25.08 3.28 -9.83
CA ALA A 231 24.59 1.94 -10.17
C ALA A 231 25.52 1.25 -11.20
N SER A 232 26.02 1.99 -12.20
CA SER A 232 26.97 1.44 -13.18
C SER A 232 28.35 1.13 -12.56
N GLU A 233 28.81 1.91 -11.60
CA GLU A 233 30.06 1.65 -10.88
C GLU A 233 30.01 0.38 -10.00
N LYS A 234 28.82 0.01 -9.48
CA LYS A 234 28.62 -1.22 -8.68
C LYS A 234 28.44 -2.49 -9.51
N LEU A 235 28.26 -2.38 -10.81
CA LEU A 235 28.05 -3.51 -11.74
C LEU A 235 29.32 -3.87 -12.55
N GLN A 236 30.46 -3.24 -12.28
CA GLN A 236 31.73 -3.67 -12.87
C GLN A 236 32.28 -4.82 -12.01
N PRO A 237 32.46 -6.03 -12.61
CA PRO A 237 33.13 -7.12 -11.91
C PRO A 237 34.59 -6.75 -11.61
N ALA A 238 35.05 -7.14 -10.42
CA ALA A 238 36.44 -7.01 -10.00
C ALA A 238 37.35 -7.95 -10.84
#